data_8c9fce02f789af6d32542abdb9657e0d
#
_entry.id   8c9fce02f789af6d32542abdb9657e0d
#
_cell.length_a   1.000
_cell.length_b   1.000
_cell.length_c   1.000
_cell.angle_alpha   90.00
_cell.angle_beta   90.00
_cell.angle_gamma   90.00
#
_symmetry.space_group_name_H-M   'P 1'
#
loop_
_entity.id
_entity.type
_entity.pdbx_description
1 polymer ?
#
loop_
_entity_poly.entity_id
_entity_poly.type
_entity_poly.pdbx_seq_one_letter_code
_entity_poly.pdbx_strand_id
1 'polypeptide(L)'
;MKPGLLASVVLGLVVWGASAQAAEQAVQYPSGSETVSGLLVTPEGKGPFPGLVLIHEWWGLNDWVKEQARALAKQGYAALAVDLYRGKATADKDEAHQLMMSVSQDRAVRDLKAAFAFLAAHKSVDKRHIGSIGWCMGGRYSALLAVEQPTLAAAVVYYGALPTEPATIAKIKAALLGNFGGDDQGPAPD
;
A
#
# COMPACT_ATOMS: atom_id res chain seq x y z
N MET A 1 53.34 24.89 51.49
CA MET A 1 51.96 24.47 51.23
C MET A 1 51.64 24.79 49.78
N LYS A 2 51.43 23.75 48.93
CA LYS A 2 51.07 23.90 47.51
C LYS A 2 49.56 23.64 47.38
N PRO A 3 48.76 24.44 46.69
CA PRO A 3 47.36 24.17 46.47
C PRO A 3 47.22 23.15 45.33
N GLY A 4 46.47 22.08 45.61
CA GLY A 4 46.10 21.06 44.64
C GLY A 4 45.03 21.55 43.68
N LEU A 5 45.25 21.34 42.39
CA LEU A 5 44.34 21.63 41.29
C LEU A 5 43.32 20.48 41.19
N LEU A 6 42.05 20.74 41.49
CA LEU A 6 40.94 19.80 41.24
C LEU A 6 40.54 19.93 39.77
N ALA A 7 40.85 18.92 38.98
CA ALA A 7 40.35 18.83 37.61
C ALA A 7 38.92 18.25 37.61
N SER A 8 37.97 19.09 37.26
CA SER A 8 36.57 18.64 37.03
C SER A 8 36.45 18.01 35.68
N VAL A 9 36.23 16.68 35.66
CA VAL A 9 35.90 15.92 34.43
C VAL A 9 34.40 16.12 34.16
N VAL A 10 34.10 16.88 33.10
CA VAL A 10 32.74 17.01 32.60
C VAL A 10 32.49 15.82 31.66
N LEU A 11 31.73 14.86 32.13
CA LEU A 11 31.30 13.70 31.32
C LEU A 11 30.15 14.16 30.40
N GLY A 12 30.46 14.48 29.14
CA GLY A 12 29.45 14.82 28.14
C GLY A 12 28.64 13.57 27.76
N LEU A 13 27.36 13.52 28.13
CA LEU A 13 26.42 12.55 27.63
C LEU A 13 26.15 12.84 26.15
N VAL A 14 26.77 12.06 25.25
CA VAL A 14 26.41 12.03 23.84
C VAL A 14 25.11 11.21 23.73
N VAL A 15 23.98 11.92 23.66
CA VAL A 15 22.70 11.31 23.31
C VAL A 15 22.74 11.02 21.81
N TRP A 16 23.05 9.77 21.46
CA TRP A 16 22.80 9.30 20.11
C TRP A 16 21.29 9.26 19.89
N GLY A 17 20.76 10.26 19.19
CA GLY A 17 19.42 10.22 18.65
C GLY A 17 19.36 9.05 17.68
N ALA A 18 18.66 7.98 18.04
CA ALA A 18 18.32 6.92 17.08
C ALA A 18 17.50 7.58 15.97
N SER A 19 18.06 7.75 14.79
CA SER A 19 17.31 8.11 13.59
C SER A 19 16.25 7.05 13.41
N ALA A 20 14.98 7.46 13.49
CA ALA A 20 13.87 6.56 13.23
C ALA A 20 13.94 6.20 11.73
N GLN A 21 14.45 5.04 11.41
CA GLN A 21 14.58 4.53 10.06
C GLN A 21 13.21 4.06 9.56
N ALA A 22 12.96 4.17 8.24
CA ALA A 22 11.76 3.60 7.64
C ALA A 22 11.63 2.13 8.06
N ALA A 23 10.48 1.76 8.63
CA ALA A 23 10.26 0.40 9.10
C ALA A 23 9.57 -0.42 8.01
N GLU A 24 10.21 -1.52 7.62
CA GLU A 24 9.66 -2.51 6.70
C GLU A 24 9.27 -3.77 7.47
N GLN A 25 8.05 -4.24 7.30
CA GLN A 25 7.50 -5.36 8.03
C GLN A 25 6.63 -6.24 7.13
N ALA A 26 6.91 -7.54 7.07
CA ALA A 26 5.95 -8.51 6.59
C ALA A 26 4.79 -8.59 7.59
N VAL A 27 3.57 -8.43 7.10
CA VAL A 27 2.36 -8.40 7.93
C VAL A 27 1.38 -9.45 7.48
N GLN A 28 0.51 -9.85 8.40
CA GLN A 28 -0.63 -10.73 8.15
C GLN A 28 -1.86 -10.15 8.84
N TYR A 29 -3.01 -10.25 8.18
CA TYR A 29 -4.28 -9.77 8.73
C TYR A 29 -5.44 -10.66 8.25
N PRO A 30 -6.51 -10.78 9.06
CA PRO A 30 -7.65 -11.61 8.71
C PRO A 30 -8.47 -11.00 7.56
N SER A 31 -8.98 -11.87 6.69
CA SER A 31 -9.90 -11.53 5.60
C SER A 31 -10.97 -12.62 5.50
N GLY A 32 -12.10 -12.41 6.16
CA GLY A 32 -13.10 -13.46 6.37
C GLY A 32 -12.53 -14.63 7.17
N SER A 33 -12.60 -15.83 6.63
CA SER A 33 -12.00 -17.04 7.23
C SER A 33 -10.55 -17.27 6.82
N GLU A 34 -9.97 -16.43 5.98
CA GLU A 34 -8.61 -16.55 5.47
C GLU A 34 -7.68 -15.52 6.09
N THR A 35 -6.37 -15.70 5.87
CA THR A 35 -5.33 -14.73 6.21
C THR A 35 -4.72 -14.18 4.93
N VAL A 36 -4.56 -12.87 4.86
CA VAL A 36 -3.84 -12.16 3.80
C VAL A 36 -2.50 -11.72 4.32
N SER A 37 -1.47 -11.89 3.51
CA SER A 37 -0.13 -11.36 3.77
C SER A 37 0.10 -10.07 2.99
N GLY A 38 1.08 -9.29 3.43
CA GLY A 38 1.52 -8.11 2.72
C GLY A 38 2.84 -7.58 3.26
N LEU A 39 3.35 -6.55 2.61
CA LEU A 39 4.51 -5.80 3.04
C LEU A 39 4.06 -4.40 3.45
N LEU A 40 4.18 -4.07 4.73
CA LEU A 40 3.98 -2.72 5.24
C LEU A 40 5.34 -2.00 5.31
N VAL A 41 5.42 -0.85 4.66
CA VAL A 41 6.57 0.06 4.79
C VAL A 41 6.06 1.38 5.34
N THR A 42 6.58 1.80 6.49
CA THR A 42 6.22 3.08 7.12
C THR A 42 7.34 4.09 6.96
N PRO A 43 7.01 5.39 6.81
CA PRO A 43 8.01 6.45 6.77
C PRO A 43 8.85 6.52 8.04
N GLU A 44 9.97 7.20 7.93
CA GLU A 44 10.75 7.62 9.09
C GLU A 44 9.97 8.64 9.95
N GLY A 45 10.18 8.61 11.25
CA GLY A 45 9.61 9.59 12.17
C GLY A 45 8.35 9.14 12.91
N LYS A 46 7.67 10.11 13.49
CA LYS A 46 6.46 9.87 14.28
C LYS A 46 5.23 10.21 13.45
N GLY A 47 4.47 9.19 13.03
CA GLY A 47 3.16 9.40 12.40
C GLY A 47 2.19 10.27 13.22
N PRO A 48 0.92 10.34 12.87
CA PRO A 48 0.29 9.46 11.88
C PRO A 48 0.57 9.89 10.44
N PHE A 49 0.80 8.92 9.57
CA PHE A 49 1.04 9.12 8.13
C PHE A 49 -0.20 8.80 7.31
N PRO A 50 -0.42 9.41 6.15
CA PRO A 50 -1.42 8.93 5.21
C PRO A 50 -1.09 7.49 4.80
N GLY A 51 -2.13 6.65 4.66
CA GLY A 51 -1.99 5.25 4.29
C GLY A 51 -2.21 5.04 2.80
N LEU A 52 -1.53 4.05 2.21
CA LEU A 52 -1.78 3.58 0.85
C LEU A 52 -1.86 2.06 0.79
N VAL A 53 -2.92 1.55 0.19
CA VAL A 53 -3.07 0.15 -0.21
C VAL A 53 -2.50 0.01 -1.62
N LEU A 54 -1.39 -0.71 -1.79
CA LEU A 54 -0.77 -0.98 -3.08
C LEU A 54 -1.24 -2.32 -3.62
N ILE A 55 -1.67 -2.35 -4.86
CA ILE A 55 -2.28 -3.52 -5.50
C ILE A 55 -1.46 -3.90 -6.72
N HIS A 56 -0.87 -5.09 -6.66
CA HIS A 56 0.05 -5.59 -7.68
C HIS A 56 -0.64 -5.90 -9.02
N GLU A 57 0.14 -6.00 -10.07
CA GLU A 57 -0.28 -6.51 -11.37
C GLU A 57 -0.53 -8.03 -11.32
N TRP A 58 -0.80 -8.63 -12.45
CA TRP A 58 -1.02 -10.09 -12.58
C TRP A 58 0.20 -10.96 -12.23
N TRP A 59 1.37 -10.35 -12.06
CA TRP A 59 2.61 -11.03 -11.67
C TRP A 59 2.69 -11.43 -10.18
N GLY A 60 1.77 -10.93 -9.34
CA GLY A 60 1.81 -11.10 -7.89
C GLY A 60 2.63 -10.03 -7.17
N LEU A 61 2.80 -10.19 -5.86
CA LEU A 61 3.60 -9.29 -5.02
C LEU A 61 5.10 -9.51 -5.24
N ASN A 62 5.59 -9.08 -6.40
CA ASN A 62 6.98 -9.16 -6.80
C ASN A 62 7.84 -8.03 -6.20
N ASP A 63 9.14 -8.04 -6.48
CA ASP A 63 10.08 -7.06 -5.91
C ASP A 63 9.82 -5.64 -6.42
N TRP A 64 9.34 -5.49 -7.66
CA TRP A 64 8.98 -4.17 -8.18
C TRP A 64 7.88 -3.50 -7.35
N VAL A 65 6.82 -4.21 -6.98
CA VAL A 65 5.73 -3.67 -6.14
C VAL A 65 6.25 -3.32 -4.74
N LYS A 66 7.14 -4.15 -4.18
CA LYS A 66 7.80 -3.88 -2.90
C LYS A 66 8.66 -2.61 -2.97
N GLU A 67 9.38 -2.39 -4.09
CA GLU A 67 10.12 -1.13 -4.31
C GLU A 67 9.20 0.08 -4.42
N GLN A 68 8.03 -0.05 -5.06
CA GLN A 68 7.03 1.03 -5.05
C GLN A 68 6.57 1.37 -3.62
N ALA A 69 6.35 0.37 -2.77
CA ALA A 69 6.01 0.60 -1.37
C ALA A 69 7.11 1.38 -0.63
N ARG A 70 8.39 1.01 -0.85
CA ARG A 70 9.54 1.73 -0.28
C ARG A 70 9.65 3.16 -0.80
N ALA A 71 9.43 3.36 -2.11
CA ALA A 71 9.46 4.69 -2.72
C ALA A 71 8.36 5.61 -2.17
N LEU A 72 7.15 5.09 -1.99
CA LEU A 72 6.03 5.83 -1.42
C LEU A 72 6.24 6.12 0.08
N ALA A 73 6.86 5.19 0.82
CA ALA A 73 7.22 5.44 2.21
C ALA A 73 8.24 6.58 2.35
N LYS A 74 9.22 6.69 1.45
CA LYS A 74 10.14 7.84 1.39
C LYS A 74 9.43 9.17 1.09
N GLN A 75 8.25 9.12 0.47
CA GLN A 75 7.39 10.28 0.20
C GLN A 75 6.41 10.59 1.33
N GLY A 76 6.45 9.85 2.43
CA GLY A 76 5.64 10.10 3.62
C GLY A 76 4.37 9.26 3.74
N TYR A 77 4.17 8.23 2.94
CA TYR A 77 3.01 7.35 3.01
C TYR A 77 3.32 6.04 3.76
N ALA A 78 2.44 5.63 4.66
CA ALA A 78 2.45 4.26 5.17
C ALA A 78 1.88 3.32 4.08
N ALA A 79 2.75 2.61 3.38
CA ALA A 79 2.45 1.84 2.18
C ALA A 79 2.30 0.35 2.50
N LEU A 80 1.12 -0.22 2.26
CA LEU A 80 0.83 -1.65 2.41
C LEU A 80 0.68 -2.31 1.03
N ALA A 81 1.70 -3.04 0.60
CA ALA A 81 1.64 -3.86 -0.60
C ALA A 81 0.95 -5.20 -0.28
N VAL A 82 -0.24 -5.40 -0.86
CA VAL A 82 -1.11 -6.55 -0.57
C VAL A 82 -0.73 -7.74 -1.44
N ASP A 83 -0.71 -8.93 -0.85
CA ASP A 83 -0.52 -10.18 -1.58
C ASP A 83 -1.87 -10.88 -1.85
N LEU A 84 -2.43 -10.66 -3.04
CA LEU A 84 -3.68 -11.29 -3.46
C LEU A 84 -3.48 -12.78 -3.85
N TYR A 85 -2.24 -13.25 -4.02
CA TYR A 85 -1.92 -14.58 -4.51
C TYR A 85 -1.38 -15.53 -3.44
N ARG A 86 -1.44 -15.12 -2.15
CA ARG A 86 -1.06 -15.98 -1.01
C ARG A 86 0.38 -16.51 -1.11
N GLY A 87 1.32 -15.62 -1.38
CA GLY A 87 2.76 -15.92 -1.43
C GLY A 87 3.29 -16.29 -2.82
N LYS A 88 2.43 -16.28 -3.86
CA LYS A 88 2.87 -16.58 -5.21
C LYS A 88 3.19 -15.30 -5.99
N ALA A 89 4.28 -15.37 -6.74
CA ALA A 89 4.65 -14.39 -7.75
C ALA A 89 5.40 -15.11 -8.88
N THR A 90 5.24 -14.65 -10.11
CA THR A 90 5.85 -15.29 -11.27
C THR A 90 6.29 -14.27 -12.31
N ALA A 91 7.19 -14.66 -13.19
CA ALA A 91 7.55 -13.94 -14.41
C ALA A 91 7.08 -14.68 -15.67
N ASP A 92 6.48 -15.87 -15.52
CA ASP A 92 5.88 -16.65 -16.61
C ASP A 92 4.46 -16.15 -16.89
N LYS A 93 4.15 -15.92 -18.17
CA LYS A 93 2.86 -15.33 -18.59
C LYS A 93 1.69 -16.29 -18.39
N ASP A 94 1.89 -17.58 -18.63
CA ASP A 94 0.83 -18.57 -18.54
C ASP A 94 0.48 -18.81 -17.05
N GLU A 95 1.48 -18.89 -16.19
CA GLU A 95 1.28 -18.98 -14.75
C GLU A 95 0.63 -17.69 -14.20
N ALA A 96 1.07 -16.50 -14.65
CA ALA A 96 0.47 -15.23 -14.25
C ALA A 96 -1.02 -15.18 -14.61
N HIS A 97 -1.37 -15.63 -15.81
CA HIS A 97 -2.77 -15.72 -16.25
C HIS A 97 -3.58 -16.68 -15.36
N GLN A 98 -3.03 -17.85 -15.04
CA GLN A 98 -3.70 -18.81 -14.14
C GLN A 98 -3.90 -18.24 -12.75
N LEU A 99 -2.89 -17.58 -12.19
CA LEU A 99 -2.97 -16.90 -10.89
C LEU A 99 -4.05 -15.81 -10.89
N MET A 100 -4.07 -14.97 -11.92
CA MET A 100 -5.09 -13.92 -12.07
C MET A 100 -6.50 -14.52 -12.14
N MET A 101 -6.72 -15.57 -12.90
CA MET A 101 -8.02 -16.24 -13.03
C MET A 101 -8.43 -16.98 -11.76
N SER A 102 -7.49 -17.35 -10.89
CA SER A 102 -7.78 -18.01 -9.60
C SER A 102 -8.35 -17.06 -8.54
N VAL A 103 -8.25 -15.75 -8.75
CA VAL A 103 -8.74 -14.73 -7.80
C VAL A 103 -10.11 -14.24 -8.24
N SER A 104 -11.16 -14.67 -7.56
CA SER A 104 -12.49 -14.10 -7.80
C SER A 104 -12.52 -12.62 -7.37
N GLN A 105 -13.36 -11.83 -8.05
CA GLN A 105 -13.52 -10.41 -7.71
C GLN A 105 -13.93 -10.21 -6.25
N ASP A 106 -14.87 -11.02 -5.74
CA ASP A 106 -15.37 -10.92 -4.36
C ASP A 106 -14.26 -11.18 -3.35
N ARG A 107 -13.38 -12.19 -3.62
CA ARG A 107 -12.21 -12.45 -2.77
C ARG A 107 -11.24 -11.28 -2.78
N ALA A 108 -10.91 -10.74 -3.95
CA ALA A 108 -9.99 -9.62 -4.06
C ALA A 108 -10.53 -8.37 -3.32
N VAL A 109 -11.80 -8.02 -3.53
CA VAL A 109 -12.44 -6.88 -2.85
C VAL A 109 -12.47 -7.09 -1.34
N ARG A 110 -12.83 -8.28 -0.87
CA ARG A 110 -12.79 -8.63 0.56
C ARG A 110 -11.39 -8.45 1.14
N ASP A 111 -10.36 -8.95 0.46
CA ASP A 111 -8.96 -8.88 0.90
C ASP A 111 -8.46 -7.43 0.94
N LEU A 112 -8.84 -6.60 -0.02
CA LEU A 112 -8.48 -5.19 -0.08
C LEU A 112 -9.22 -4.35 0.98
N LYS A 113 -10.48 -4.66 1.27
CA LYS A 113 -11.19 -4.05 2.41
C LYS A 113 -10.56 -4.42 3.74
N ALA A 114 -10.08 -5.65 3.87
CA ALA A 114 -9.31 -6.08 5.05
C ALA A 114 -7.96 -5.34 5.15
N ALA A 115 -7.27 -5.10 4.02
CA ALA A 115 -6.05 -4.29 3.97
C ALA A 115 -6.31 -2.84 4.41
N PHE A 116 -7.40 -2.24 3.92
CA PHE A 116 -7.84 -0.91 4.36
C PHE A 116 -8.10 -0.88 5.86
N ALA A 117 -8.84 -1.85 6.38
CA ALA A 117 -9.15 -1.94 7.82
C ALA A 117 -7.88 -2.13 8.67
N PHE A 118 -6.93 -2.93 8.19
CA PHE A 118 -5.62 -3.11 8.83
C PHE A 118 -4.86 -1.78 8.92
N LEU A 119 -4.78 -1.01 7.83
CA LEU A 119 -4.15 0.31 7.84
C LEU A 119 -4.90 1.28 8.77
N ALA A 120 -6.23 1.29 8.73
CA ALA A 120 -7.05 2.18 9.57
C ALA A 120 -6.90 1.92 11.07
N ALA A 121 -6.54 0.68 11.45
CA ALA A 121 -6.25 0.29 12.82
C ALA A 121 -4.78 0.49 13.22
N HIS A 122 -3.88 0.74 12.25
CA HIS A 122 -2.44 0.84 12.52
C HIS A 122 -2.11 2.18 13.18
N LYS A 123 -1.38 2.14 14.31
CA LYS A 123 -1.06 3.32 15.15
C LYS A 123 -0.32 4.46 14.44
N SER A 124 0.43 4.13 13.39
CA SER A 124 1.20 5.09 12.61
C SER A 124 0.44 5.65 11.40
N VAL A 125 -0.85 5.30 11.21
CA VAL A 125 -1.64 5.71 10.04
C VAL A 125 -2.74 6.69 10.43
N ASP A 126 -2.86 7.78 9.68
CA ASP A 126 -4.06 8.62 9.75
C ASP A 126 -5.21 7.94 8.99
N LYS A 127 -6.11 7.33 9.73
CA LYS A 127 -7.26 6.58 9.19
C LYS A 127 -8.21 7.40 8.31
N ARG A 128 -8.12 8.74 8.35
CA ARG A 128 -8.93 9.64 7.52
C ARG A 128 -8.31 9.86 6.13
N HIS A 129 -7.03 9.51 5.98
CA HIS A 129 -6.26 9.72 4.76
C HIS A 129 -5.67 8.40 4.28
N ILE A 130 -6.53 7.46 3.92
CA ILE A 130 -6.13 6.17 3.32
C ILE A 130 -6.61 6.14 1.88
N GLY A 131 -5.67 5.95 0.95
CA GLY A 131 -5.93 5.75 -0.47
C GLY A 131 -5.54 4.37 -0.96
N SER A 132 -5.74 4.14 -2.25
CA SER A 132 -5.27 2.97 -2.96
C SER A 132 -4.53 3.36 -4.24
N ILE A 133 -3.62 2.50 -4.68
CA ILE A 133 -2.91 2.62 -5.94
C ILE A 133 -2.71 1.22 -6.54
N GLY A 134 -2.95 1.06 -7.82
CA GLY A 134 -2.79 -0.22 -8.47
C GLY A 134 -2.47 -0.10 -9.95
N TRP A 135 -1.86 -1.15 -10.49
CA TRP A 135 -1.38 -1.23 -11.86
C TRP A 135 -2.03 -2.40 -12.58
N CYS A 136 -2.47 -2.24 -13.82
CA CYS A 136 -3.10 -3.29 -14.64
C CYS A 136 -4.31 -3.90 -13.90
N MET A 137 -4.29 -5.20 -13.62
CA MET A 137 -5.25 -5.89 -12.75
C MET A 137 -5.45 -5.14 -11.42
N GLY A 138 -4.35 -4.69 -10.79
CA GLY A 138 -4.40 -3.93 -9.55
C GLY A 138 -5.04 -2.56 -9.71
N GLY A 139 -4.90 -1.93 -10.88
CA GLY A 139 -5.60 -0.68 -11.21
C GLY A 139 -7.12 -0.86 -11.21
N ARG A 140 -7.60 -1.93 -11.86
CA ARG A 140 -9.02 -2.32 -11.79
C ARG A 140 -9.47 -2.51 -10.35
N TYR A 141 -8.70 -3.20 -9.54
CA TYR A 141 -9.06 -3.43 -8.13
C TYR A 141 -8.98 -2.16 -7.27
N SER A 142 -8.10 -1.21 -7.60
CA SER A 142 -8.09 0.12 -6.96
C SER A 142 -9.41 0.87 -7.20
N ALA A 143 -9.91 0.85 -8.44
CA ALA A 143 -11.21 1.42 -8.79
C ALA A 143 -12.37 0.70 -8.07
N LEU A 144 -12.35 -0.62 -8.02
CA LEU A 144 -13.36 -1.41 -7.31
C LEU A 144 -13.33 -1.16 -5.79
N LEU A 145 -12.15 -0.99 -5.20
CA LEU A 145 -12.06 -0.63 -3.78
C LEU A 145 -12.68 0.75 -3.53
N ALA A 146 -12.54 1.70 -4.45
CA ALA A 146 -13.20 3.01 -4.33
C ALA A 146 -14.74 2.91 -4.41
N VAL A 147 -15.27 1.92 -5.12
CA VAL A 147 -16.72 1.63 -5.14
C VAL A 147 -17.19 1.03 -3.82
N GLU A 148 -16.41 0.09 -3.25
CA GLU A 148 -16.82 -0.77 -2.14
C GLU A 148 -16.38 -0.25 -0.76
N GLN A 149 -15.55 0.80 -0.72
CA GLN A 149 -15.04 1.42 0.51
C GLN A 149 -15.34 2.93 0.51
N PRO A 150 -16.52 3.36 0.98
CA PRO A 150 -16.96 4.76 0.91
C PRO A 150 -16.08 5.77 1.68
N THR A 151 -15.25 5.27 2.61
CA THR A 151 -14.30 6.10 3.39
C THR A 151 -12.89 6.10 2.80
N LEU A 152 -12.67 5.47 1.63
CA LEU A 152 -11.42 5.60 0.90
C LEU A 152 -11.25 7.06 0.45
N ALA A 153 -10.11 7.68 0.77
CA ALA A 153 -9.89 9.09 0.48
C ALA A 153 -9.55 9.35 -1.00
N ALA A 154 -8.75 8.46 -1.61
CA ALA A 154 -8.33 8.57 -2.99
C ALA A 154 -8.05 7.19 -3.60
N ALA A 155 -8.20 7.07 -4.92
CA ALA A 155 -7.77 5.88 -5.65
C ALA A 155 -7.00 6.29 -6.91
N VAL A 156 -5.84 5.68 -7.10
CA VAL A 156 -5.00 5.86 -8.29
C VAL A 156 -5.05 4.58 -9.12
N VAL A 157 -5.38 4.74 -10.38
CA VAL A 157 -5.54 3.66 -11.35
C VAL A 157 -4.53 3.83 -12.47
N TYR A 158 -3.59 2.91 -12.58
CA TYR A 158 -2.70 2.81 -13.73
C TYR A 158 -3.21 1.72 -14.68
N TYR A 159 -3.63 2.11 -15.89
CA TYR A 159 -4.05 1.24 -16.99
C TYR A 159 -4.91 0.04 -16.55
N GLY A 160 -5.80 0.26 -15.60
CA GLY A 160 -6.78 -0.74 -15.12
C GLY A 160 -8.17 -0.44 -15.64
N ALA A 161 -8.95 -1.48 -15.91
CA ALA A 161 -10.33 -1.32 -16.35
C ALA A 161 -11.17 -0.59 -15.29
N LEU A 162 -11.90 0.43 -15.70
CA LEU A 162 -12.80 1.21 -14.86
C LEU A 162 -14.22 0.63 -14.88
N PRO A 163 -15.03 0.84 -13.83
CA PRO A 163 -16.44 0.54 -13.87
C PRO A 163 -17.14 1.45 -14.90
N THR A 164 -18.02 0.88 -15.71
CA THR A 164 -18.77 1.60 -16.76
C THR A 164 -20.20 1.90 -16.38
N GLU A 165 -20.75 1.14 -15.42
CA GLU A 165 -22.15 1.30 -15.02
C GLU A 165 -22.37 2.57 -14.19
N PRO A 166 -23.24 3.51 -14.61
CA PRO A 166 -23.46 4.78 -13.90
C PRO A 166 -23.83 4.60 -12.42
N ALA A 167 -24.64 3.59 -12.10
CA ALA A 167 -25.03 3.29 -10.71
C ALA A 167 -23.85 2.81 -9.85
N THR A 168 -22.85 2.18 -10.46
CA THR A 168 -21.60 1.77 -9.78
C THR A 168 -20.68 2.96 -9.58
N ILE A 169 -20.49 3.77 -10.62
CA ILE A 169 -19.68 4.98 -10.56
C ILE A 169 -20.20 5.96 -9.50
N ALA A 170 -21.52 6.11 -9.38
CA ALA A 170 -22.14 7.00 -8.40
C ALA A 170 -21.86 6.62 -6.92
N LYS A 171 -21.40 5.40 -6.65
CA LYS A 171 -20.99 4.98 -5.31
C LYS A 171 -19.62 5.51 -4.91
N ILE A 172 -18.78 5.89 -5.87
CA ILE A 172 -17.42 6.34 -5.60
C ILE A 172 -17.46 7.70 -4.91
N LYS A 173 -16.84 7.77 -3.73
CA LYS A 173 -16.68 9.02 -2.96
C LYS A 173 -15.21 9.47 -2.93
N ALA A 174 -14.29 8.56 -3.24
CA ALA A 174 -12.86 8.83 -3.31
C ALA A 174 -12.52 9.77 -4.47
N ALA A 175 -11.50 10.61 -4.31
CA ALA A 175 -10.87 11.27 -5.45
C ALA A 175 -10.22 10.23 -6.36
N LEU A 176 -10.44 10.32 -7.67
CA LEU A 176 -9.87 9.39 -8.65
C LEU A 176 -8.79 10.06 -9.48
N LEU A 177 -7.67 9.35 -9.67
CA LEU A 177 -6.64 9.67 -10.64
C LEU A 177 -6.43 8.47 -11.56
N GLY A 178 -6.72 8.63 -12.84
CA GLY A 178 -6.46 7.63 -13.87
C GLY A 178 -5.22 7.96 -14.70
N ASN A 179 -4.37 6.98 -14.94
CA ASN A 179 -3.20 7.06 -15.81
C ASN A 179 -3.30 5.96 -16.87
N PHE A 180 -3.45 6.35 -18.13
CA PHE A 180 -3.64 5.44 -19.25
C PHE A 180 -2.67 5.81 -20.38
N GLY A 181 -2.25 4.81 -21.15
CA GLY A 181 -1.48 5.03 -22.36
C GLY A 181 -2.39 5.56 -23.48
N GLY A 182 -1.95 6.61 -24.21
CA GLY A 182 -2.73 7.17 -25.30
C GLY A 182 -2.97 6.21 -26.46
N ASP A 183 -2.14 5.18 -26.61
CA ASP A 183 -2.24 4.15 -27.65
C ASP A 183 -2.73 2.79 -27.11
N ASP A 184 -3.22 2.73 -25.86
CA ASP A 184 -3.72 1.49 -25.28
C ASP A 184 -4.96 0.97 -26.01
N GLN A 185 -4.96 -0.35 -26.24
CA GLN A 185 -6.08 -1.04 -26.86
C GLN A 185 -7.04 -1.66 -25.85
N GLY A 186 -6.64 -1.68 -24.58
CA GLY A 186 -7.47 -2.17 -23.50
C GLY A 186 -6.83 -1.97 -22.10
N PRO A 187 -7.38 -1.08 -21.29
CA PRO A 187 -8.53 -0.21 -21.59
C PRO A 187 -8.16 0.92 -22.55
N ALA A 188 -9.07 1.20 -23.50
CA ALA A 188 -8.90 2.33 -24.41
C ALA A 188 -9.02 3.66 -23.66
N PRO A 189 -8.35 4.73 -24.13
CA PRO A 189 -8.28 6.02 -23.43
C PRO A 189 -9.51 6.93 -23.63
N ASP A 190 -10.60 6.48 -24.21
CA ASP A 190 -11.84 7.23 -24.52
C ASP A 190 -12.79 7.43 -23.34
#